data_67540d4802c8c3bd4cbdca20d76d8814
#
_entry.id   67540d4802c8c3bd4cbdca20d76d8814
#
_cell.length_a   1.000
_cell.length_b   1.000
_cell.length_c   1.000
_cell.angle_alpha   90.00
_cell.angle_beta   90.00
_cell.angle_gamma   90.00
#
_symmetry.space_group_name_H-M   'P 1'
#
loop_
_entity.id
_entity.type
_entity.pdbx_description
1 polymer ?
#
loop_
_entity_poly.entity_id
_entity_poly.type
_entity_poly.pdbx_seq_one_letter_code
_entity_poly.pdbx_strand_id
1 'polypeptide(L)'
;MENHEHHNHDEMDHSKMDHSKMKHKKEDHSKMNHKGGDHSGHNPGHGEHGHDHHKMMIADFRKRFWVTLVLTIPILFFSPMIQDFFGYEFLLPGNPYILFALSTIVYFYGGWPFLKGFWSEIKKGAPGMMTLISMAITVAYVYSSATVFGLEGVDFFWELATLIAIMLVGHWIEMKSVLGASKALQLLVSMMPAEAHRVKGDTIEDIPLEDLLKDDVILVKPGEKVPADGIIVDGSSY
;
A
#
# COMPACT_ATOMS: atom_id res chain seq x y z
N MET A 1 -40.55 42.05 -22.74
CA MET A 1 -39.44 42.68 -23.46
C MET A 1 -38.16 42.24 -22.73
N GLU A 2 -37.65 41.09 -23.12
CA GLU A 2 -36.39 40.53 -22.57
C GLU A 2 -35.44 40.28 -23.74
N ASN A 3 -34.30 40.97 -23.67
CA ASN A 3 -33.24 40.87 -24.66
C ASN A 3 -32.39 39.61 -24.38
N HIS A 4 -32.34 38.71 -25.34
CA HIS A 4 -31.36 37.65 -25.40
C HIS A 4 -30.11 38.15 -26.12
N GLU A 5 -29.01 38.29 -25.38
CA GLU A 5 -27.68 38.49 -25.97
C GLU A 5 -27.09 37.15 -26.43
N HIS A 6 -26.83 37.08 -27.75
CA HIS A 6 -26.07 35.99 -28.37
C HIS A 6 -24.57 36.17 -28.15
N HIS A 7 -23.93 35.22 -27.42
CA HIS A 7 -22.48 35.10 -27.39
C HIS A 7 -22.02 34.37 -28.67
N ASN A 8 -21.26 35.08 -29.48
CA ASN A 8 -20.48 34.55 -30.61
C ASN A 8 -19.30 33.74 -30.10
N HIS A 9 -19.19 32.48 -30.52
CA HIS A 9 -17.99 31.67 -30.42
C HIS A 9 -17.08 31.96 -31.61
N ASP A 10 -15.93 32.59 -31.35
CA ASP A 10 -14.86 32.74 -32.34
C ASP A 10 -14.17 31.36 -32.56
N GLU A 11 -14.26 30.91 -33.82
CA GLU A 11 -13.49 29.75 -34.31
C GLU A 11 -11.98 30.09 -34.33
N MET A 12 -11.20 29.40 -33.50
CA MET A 12 -9.73 29.44 -33.60
C MET A 12 -9.23 28.53 -34.71
N ASP A 13 -8.67 29.15 -35.75
CA ASP A 13 -7.99 28.51 -36.88
C ASP A 13 -6.65 27.85 -36.43
N HIS A 14 -6.60 26.51 -36.47
CA HIS A 14 -5.46 25.69 -36.12
C HIS A 14 -4.48 25.35 -37.22
N SER A 15 -4.47 26.12 -38.33
CA SER A 15 -3.74 25.74 -39.55
C SER A 15 -2.30 26.24 -39.69
N LYS A 16 -1.63 26.74 -38.66
CA LYS A 16 -0.21 27.20 -38.79
C LYS A 16 0.64 26.86 -37.55
N MET A 17 0.97 25.58 -37.34
CA MET A 17 2.13 25.19 -36.54
C MET A 17 3.11 24.40 -37.40
N ASP A 18 4.23 25.07 -37.72
CA ASP A 18 5.37 24.51 -38.42
C ASP A 18 6.22 23.62 -37.51
N HIS A 19 6.22 22.30 -37.74
CA HIS A 19 6.91 21.27 -36.95
C HIS A 19 8.37 21.02 -37.32
N SER A 20 9.02 21.91 -38.07
CA SER A 20 10.33 21.63 -38.67
C SER A 20 11.58 21.98 -37.85
N LYS A 21 11.47 22.40 -36.56
CA LYS A 21 12.64 22.81 -35.76
C LYS A 21 12.66 22.28 -34.33
N MET A 22 12.54 20.97 -34.12
CA MET A 22 12.95 20.35 -32.84
C MET A 22 14.16 19.44 -33.11
N LYS A 23 15.36 19.97 -32.89
CA LYS A 23 16.61 19.19 -32.80
C LYS A 23 16.59 18.39 -31.50
N HIS A 24 16.45 17.07 -31.60
CA HIS A 24 16.70 16.15 -30.49
C HIS A 24 18.17 16.19 -30.06
N LYS A 25 18.43 16.81 -28.91
CA LYS A 25 19.71 16.72 -28.22
C LYS A 25 19.70 15.37 -27.48
N LYS A 26 20.51 14.42 -27.95
CA LYS A 26 20.80 13.18 -27.22
C LYS A 26 21.62 13.54 -25.99
N GLU A 27 21.02 13.47 -24.82
CA GLU A 27 21.75 13.48 -23.54
C GLU A 27 21.97 12.03 -23.08
N ASP A 28 23.23 11.78 -22.81
CA ASP A 28 23.82 10.50 -22.40
C ASP A 28 23.40 10.17 -20.94
N HIS A 29 22.51 9.16 -20.75
CA HIS A 29 22.00 8.72 -19.45
C HIS A 29 22.79 7.55 -18.85
N SER A 30 24.13 7.62 -18.89
CA SER A 30 24.96 6.67 -18.19
C SER A 30 25.51 7.24 -16.89
N LYS A 31 24.72 7.29 -15.81
CA LYS A 31 25.10 7.25 -14.38
C LYS A 31 24.01 7.87 -13.50
N MET A 32 22.95 7.14 -13.23
CA MET A 32 22.13 7.40 -12.05
C MET A 32 22.15 6.18 -11.13
N ASN A 33 22.83 6.38 -10.02
CA ASN A 33 22.96 5.46 -8.89
C ASN A 33 21.64 5.45 -8.11
N HIS A 34 20.81 4.40 -8.29
CA HIS A 34 19.55 4.23 -7.57
C HIS A 34 19.80 3.75 -6.15
N LYS A 35 19.87 4.69 -5.23
CA LYS A 35 19.77 4.42 -3.79
C LYS A 35 18.29 4.43 -3.39
N GLY A 36 17.84 3.29 -2.87
CA GLY A 36 16.49 2.88 -2.52
C GLY A 36 15.52 3.97 -2.05
N GLY A 37 14.43 4.10 -2.78
CA GLY A 37 13.23 4.81 -2.38
C GLY A 37 12.05 3.84 -2.45
N ASP A 38 11.37 3.72 -1.31
CA ASP A 38 10.22 2.86 -1.08
C ASP A 38 9.01 3.38 -1.89
N HIS A 39 8.63 2.63 -2.93
CA HIS A 39 7.53 2.99 -3.82
C HIS A 39 6.23 2.33 -3.37
N SER A 40 5.39 3.06 -2.66
CA SER A 40 3.94 2.78 -2.61
C SER A 40 3.24 3.48 -3.79
N GLY A 41 3.49 2.98 -4.99
CA GLY A 41 2.79 3.37 -6.21
C GLY A 41 2.60 2.10 -7.03
N HIS A 42 1.37 1.72 -7.29
CA HIS A 42 1.01 0.57 -8.11
C HIS A 42 1.65 0.69 -9.50
N ASN A 43 2.65 -0.14 -9.76
CA ASN A 43 3.13 -0.43 -11.10
C ASN A 43 3.09 -1.97 -11.27
N PRO A 44 2.28 -2.53 -12.17
CA PRO A 44 2.12 -3.97 -12.35
C PRO A 44 3.23 -4.56 -13.23
N GLY A 45 4.46 -4.53 -12.77
CA GLY A 45 5.54 -5.08 -13.57
C GLY A 45 6.84 -5.23 -12.80
N HIS A 46 6.90 -6.10 -11.79
CA HIS A 46 8.16 -6.67 -11.31
C HIS A 46 7.87 -7.98 -10.59
N GLY A 47 8.17 -9.10 -11.27
CA GLY A 47 8.09 -10.44 -10.74
C GLY A 47 9.05 -10.67 -9.56
N GLU A 48 8.72 -11.64 -8.73
CA GLU A 48 9.44 -12.31 -7.64
C GLU A 48 10.05 -11.46 -6.52
N HIS A 49 10.78 -10.37 -6.78
CA HIS A 49 11.40 -9.54 -5.74
C HIS A 49 10.39 -8.73 -4.89
N GLY A 50 9.22 -8.38 -5.44
CA GLY A 50 8.16 -7.66 -4.71
C GLY A 50 7.45 -8.55 -3.67
N HIS A 51 7.24 -9.82 -3.98
CA HIS A 51 6.54 -10.75 -3.10
C HIS A 51 7.27 -11.07 -1.80
N ASP A 52 8.59 -11.16 -1.83
CA ASP A 52 9.38 -11.48 -0.65
C ASP A 52 9.47 -10.29 0.31
N HIS A 53 9.54 -9.07 -0.21
CA HIS A 53 9.45 -7.85 0.61
C HIS A 53 8.11 -7.73 1.36
N HIS A 54 6.99 -7.98 0.69
CA HIS A 54 5.67 -7.95 1.32
C HIS A 54 5.50 -9.04 2.39
N LYS A 55 6.01 -10.25 2.16
CA LYS A 55 6.00 -11.32 3.17
C LYS A 55 6.82 -10.97 4.41
N MET A 56 8.00 -10.36 4.23
CA MET A 56 8.83 -9.87 5.35
C MET A 56 8.13 -8.78 6.16
N MET A 57 7.46 -7.82 5.50
CA MET A 57 6.71 -6.77 6.17
C MET A 57 5.54 -7.35 6.98
N ILE A 58 4.78 -8.29 6.44
CA ILE A 58 3.67 -8.97 7.13
C ILE A 58 4.20 -9.70 8.39
N ALA A 59 5.33 -10.39 8.28
CA ALA A 59 5.94 -11.08 9.41
C ALA A 59 6.43 -10.10 10.49
N ASP A 60 6.98 -8.94 10.11
CA ASP A 60 7.41 -7.90 11.04
C ASP A 60 6.23 -7.27 11.79
N PHE A 61 5.14 -6.90 11.08
CA PHE A 61 3.92 -6.37 11.71
C PHE A 61 3.31 -7.39 12.68
N ARG A 62 3.23 -8.66 12.31
CA ARG A 62 2.73 -9.73 13.17
C ARG A 62 3.57 -9.89 14.44
N LYS A 63 4.89 -9.90 14.29
CA LYS A 63 5.83 -10.01 15.43
C LYS A 63 5.68 -8.82 16.37
N ARG A 64 5.67 -7.61 15.85
CA ARG A 64 5.49 -6.37 16.61
C ARG A 64 4.15 -6.35 17.33
N PHE A 65 3.07 -6.77 16.65
CA PHE A 65 1.75 -6.87 17.26
C PHE A 65 1.76 -7.76 18.50
N TRP A 66 2.30 -8.99 18.41
CA TRP A 66 2.32 -9.89 19.56
C TRP A 66 3.15 -9.35 20.72
N VAL A 67 4.31 -8.77 20.45
CA VAL A 67 5.15 -8.15 21.49
C VAL A 67 4.42 -6.97 22.13
N THR A 68 3.83 -6.09 21.34
CA THR A 68 3.07 -4.94 21.83
C THR A 68 1.85 -5.39 22.64
N LEU A 69 1.13 -6.41 22.19
CA LEU A 69 -0.04 -6.95 22.88
C LEU A 69 0.35 -7.49 24.28
N VAL A 70 1.43 -8.27 24.38
CA VAL A 70 1.93 -8.77 25.65
C VAL A 70 2.33 -7.63 26.61
N LEU A 71 2.94 -6.56 26.10
CA LEU A 71 3.29 -5.39 26.90
C LEU A 71 2.07 -4.51 27.24
N THR A 72 1.03 -4.52 26.42
CA THR A 72 -0.21 -3.77 26.68
C THR A 72 -0.96 -4.33 27.88
N ILE A 73 -0.92 -5.65 28.11
CA ILE A 73 -1.62 -6.28 29.26
C ILE A 73 -1.18 -5.67 30.59
N PRO A 74 0.13 -5.65 30.96
CA PRO A 74 0.54 -5.01 32.20
C PRO A 74 0.29 -3.49 32.21
N ILE A 75 0.37 -2.79 31.08
CA ILE A 75 0.04 -1.36 31.02
C ILE A 75 -1.43 -1.13 31.40
N LEU A 76 -2.35 -1.92 30.88
CA LEU A 76 -3.76 -1.88 31.24
C LEU A 76 -3.98 -2.20 32.74
N PHE A 77 -3.28 -3.21 33.24
CA PHE A 77 -3.42 -3.63 34.64
C PHE A 77 -2.95 -2.54 35.61
N PHE A 78 -1.87 -1.83 35.29
CA PHE A 78 -1.29 -0.79 36.14
C PHE A 78 -1.87 0.60 35.91
N SER A 79 -2.68 0.81 34.85
CA SER A 79 -3.26 2.12 34.55
C SER A 79 -4.28 2.53 35.61
N PRO A 80 -4.14 3.72 36.22
CA PRO A 80 -5.09 4.21 37.23
C PRO A 80 -6.51 4.30 36.70
N MET A 81 -6.69 4.76 35.48
CA MET A 81 -8.01 4.91 34.85
C MET A 81 -8.72 3.57 34.65
N ILE A 82 -7.97 2.51 34.31
CA ILE A 82 -8.54 1.16 34.16
C ILE A 82 -8.85 0.56 35.53
N GLN A 83 -8.02 0.84 36.55
CA GLN A 83 -8.28 0.41 37.93
C GLN A 83 -9.55 1.05 38.48
N ASP A 84 -9.73 2.36 38.30
CA ASP A 84 -10.95 3.08 38.70
C ASP A 84 -12.20 2.52 38.00
N PHE A 85 -12.10 2.21 36.72
CA PHE A 85 -13.22 1.66 35.94
C PHE A 85 -13.67 0.28 36.41
N PHE A 86 -12.73 -0.59 36.79
CA PHE A 86 -13.01 -1.95 37.30
C PHE A 86 -13.16 -2.02 38.83
N GLY A 87 -12.93 -0.91 39.54
CA GLY A 87 -13.10 -0.82 40.99
C GLY A 87 -12.07 -1.60 41.80
N TYR A 88 -10.84 -1.77 41.28
CA TYR A 88 -9.74 -2.34 42.04
C TYR A 88 -8.59 -1.32 42.17
N GLU A 89 -7.96 -1.31 43.31
CA GLU A 89 -6.78 -0.46 43.56
C GLU A 89 -5.54 -1.35 43.74
N PHE A 90 -4.59 -1.21 42.85
CA PHE A 90 -3.29 -1.88 42.96
C PHE A 90 -2.18 -0.84 42.91
N LEU A 91 -1.85 -0.30 44.10
CA LEU A 91 -0.85 0.75 44.26
C LEU A 91 0.53 0.13 44.54
N LEU A 92 1.38 0.14 43.51
CA LEU A 92 2.81 -0.12 43.70
C LEU A 92 3.56 1.22 43.83
N PRO A 93 4.49 1.33 44.80
CA PRO A 93 5.37 2.49 44.86
C PRO A 93 6.20 2.56 43.56
N GLY A 94 6.03 3.67 42.80
CA GLY A 94 6.68 3.84 41.47
C GLY A 94 5.86 3.43 40.26
N ASN A 95 4.56 3.15 40.41
CA ASN A 95 3.65 2.78 39.32
C ASN A 95 3.76 3.69 38.08
N PRO A 96 3.82 5.03 38.17
CA PRO A 96 3.94 5.91 36.99
C PRO A 96 5.22 5.68 36.18
N TYR A 97 6.34 5.38 36.88
CA TYR A 97 7.61 5.10 36.18
C TYR A 97 7.64 3.74 35.51
N ILE A 98 6.92 2.74 36.07
CA ILE A 98 6.74 1.43 35.41
C ILE A 98 5.93 1.58 34.15
N LEU A 99 4.78 2.32 34.21
CA LEU A 99 3.95 2.62 33.05
C LEU A 99 4.74 3.39 31.98
N PHE A 100 5.51 4.40 32.38
CA PHE A 100 6.36 5.14 31.47
C PHE A 100 7.39 4.25 30.77
N ALA A 101 8.08 3.38 31.50
CA ALA A 101 9.09 2.47 30.93
C ALA A 101 8.47 1.48 29.94
N LEU A 102 7.37 0.82 30.32
CA LEU A 102 6.66 -0.11 29.43
C LEU A 102 6.12 0.59 28.18
N SER A 103 5.50 1.74 28.36
CA SER A 103 4.94 2.52 27.25
C SER A 103 6.00 3.09 26.32
N THR A 104 7.19 3.42 26.85
CA THR A 104 8.35 3.80 26.03
C THR A 104 8.76 2.66 25.10
N ILE A 105 8.81 1.42 25.59
CA ILE A 105 9.12 0.25 24.76
C ILE A 105 8.05 0.07 23.68
N VAL A 106 6.77 0.16 24.06
CA VAL A 106 5.66 0.06 23.11
C VAL A 106 5.72 1.16 22.06
N TYR A 107 5.98 2.40 22.44
CA TYR A 107 6.07 3.54 21.54
C TYR A 107 7.19 3.39 20.51
N PHE A 108 8.42 3.10 20.96
CA PHE A 108 9.56 2.98 20.06
C PHE A 108 9.61 1.66 19.30
N TYR A 109 9.20 0.54 19.88
CA TYR A 109 9.22 -0.76 19.20
C TYR A 109 7.96 -0.99 18.35
N GLY A 110 6.77 -0.85 18.95
CA GLY A 110 5.48 -1.05 18.28
C GLY A 110 5.13 0.10 17.34
N GLY A 111 5.38 1.35 17.77
CA GLY A 111 5.12 2.57 17.00
C GLY A 111 6.09 2.83 15.86
N TRP A 112 7.25 2.16 15.82
CA TRP A 112 8.30 2.41 14.84
C TRP A 112 7.86 2.42 13.36
N PRO A 113 7.03 1.46 12.87
CA PRO A 113 6.55 1.50 11.50
C PRO A 113 5.79 2.79 11.16
N PHE A 114 4.97 3.28 12.10
CA PHE A 114 4.18 4.50 11.93
C PHE A 114 5.07 5.74 11.93
N LEU A 115 6.05 5.81 12.83
CA LEU A 115 7.01 6.91 12.88
C LEU A 115 7.88 6.98 11.60
N LYS A 116 8.29 5.83 11.08
CA LYS A 116 9.01 5.74 9.80
C LYS A 116 8.11 6.14 8.63
N GLY A 117 6.85 5.71 8.63
CA GLY A 117 5.84 6.08 7.64
C GLY A 117 5.56 7.58 7.63
N PHE A 118 5.39 8.19 8.78
CA PHE A 118 5.26 9.63 8.98
C PHE A 118 6.38 10.42 8.29
N TRP A 119 7.63 10.03 8.55
CA TRP A 119 8.78 10.69 7.94
C TRP A 119 8.79 10.57 6.41
N SER A 120 8.36 9.42 5.89
CA SER A 120 8.24 9.19 4.45
C SER A 120 7.14 10.03 3.81
N GLU A 121 5.95 10.11 4.44
CA GLU A 121 4.81 10.90 3.95
C GLU A 121 5.12 12.40 3.95
N ILE A 122 5.74 12.92 5.03
CA ILE A 122 6.14 14.33 5.12
C ILE A 122 7.16 14.69 4.05
N LYS A 123 8.16 13.85 3.82
CA LYS A 123 9.15 14.08 2.75
C LYS A 123 8.53 14.15 1.36
N LYS A 124 7.44 13.41 1.14
CA LYS A 124 6.71 13.41 -0.13
C LYS A 124 5.72 14.57 -0.26
N GLY A 125 5.50 15.34 0.81
CA GLY A 125 4.51 16.42 0.85
C GLY A 125 3.06 15.95 0.77
N ALA A 126 2.80 14.66 1.02
CA ALA A 126 1.48 14.03 0.97
C ALA A 126 1.18 13.36 2.31
N PRO A 127 0.71 14.11 3.33
CA PRO A 127 0.35 13.54 4.62
C PRO A 127 -0.80 12.56 4.46
N GLY A 128 -0.67 11.38 5.00
CA GLY A 128 -1.62 10.29 4.92
C GLY A 128 -1.94 9.69 6.28
N MET A 129 -2.34 8.42 6.27
CA MET A 129 -2.76 7.70 7.48
C MET A 129 -1.62 7.54 8.50
N MET A 130 -0.39 7.29 8.04
CA MET A 130 0.76 7.14 8.92
C MET A 130 1.09 8.43 9.66
N THR A 131 0.88 9.59 9.03
CA THR A 131 1.04 10.91 9.65
C THR A 131 0.05 11.10 10.79
N LEU A 132 -1.22 10.78 10.59
CA LEU A 132 -2.26 10.93 11.62
C LEU A 132 -2.00 10.02 12.82
N ILE A 133 -1.69 8.74 12.58
CA ILE A 133 -1.40 7.78 13.64
C ILE A 133 -0.16 8.20 14.43
N SER A 134 0.93 8.56 13.75
CA SER A 134 2.17 8.98 14.39
C SER A 134 1.99 10.23 15.24
N MET A 135 1.20 11.18 14.76
CA MET A 135 0.87 12.40 15.52
C MET A 135 0.08 12.04 16.78
N ALA A 136 -0.95 11.20 16.66
CA ALA A 136 -1.76 10.77 17.80
C ALA A 136 -0.94 10.05 18.88
N ILE A 137 -0.14 9.04 18.50
CA ILE A 137 0.70 8.29 19.44
C ILE A 137 1.81 9.16 20.05
N THR A 138 2.34 10.13 19.29
CA THR A 138 3.39 11.03 19.78
C THR A 138 2.82 12.02 20.79
N VAL A 139 1.67 12.60 20.52
CA VAL A 139 1.00 13.51 21.46
C VAL A 139 0.63 12.77 22.75
N ALA A 140 0.02 11.59 22.67
CA ALA A 140 -0.31 10.77 23.82
C ALA A 140 0.93 10.41 24.64
N TYR A 141 2.03 10.03 23.99
CA TYR A 141 3.28 9.68 24.66
C TYR A 141 3.93 10.88 25.35
N VAL A 142 4.04 12.02 24.65
CA VAL A 142 4.66 13.24 25.22
C VAL A 142 3.85 13.79 26.38
N TYR A 143 2.52 13.86 26.22
CA TYR A 143 1.64 14.32 27.30
C TYR A 143 1.73 13.42 28.54
N SER A 144 1.57 12.09 28.35
CA SER A 144 1.64 11.14 29.47
C SER A 144 3.04 11.10 30.12
N SER A 145 4.08 11.34 29.34
CA SER A 145 5.43 11.49 29.91
C SER A 145 5.51 12.75 30.79
N ALA A 146 4.92 13.87 30.36
CA ALA A 146 4.92 15.09 31.14
C ALA A 146 4.14 14.94 32.47
N THR A 147 3.08 14.13 32.52
CA THR A 147 2.36 13.86 33.76
C THR A 147 3.21 13.07 34.78
N VAL A 148 4.06 12.15 34.32
CA VAL A 148 5.01 11.44 35.19
C VAL A 148 6.06 12.38 35.79
N PHE A 149 6.45 13.43 35.06
CA PHE A 149 7.49 14.38 35.50
C PHE A 149 6.95 15.63 36.19
N GLY A 150 5.66 15.70 36.51
CA GLY A 150 5.11 16.75 37.37
C GLY A 150 4.00 17.62 36.77
N LEU A 151 3.52 17.31 35.57
CA LEU A 151 2.31 17.94 35.05
C LEU A 151 1.08 17.35 35.76
N GLU A 152 0.22 18.18 36.34
CA GLU A 152 -1.06 17.73 36.88
C GLU A 152 -1.99 17.26 35.77
N GLY A 153 -2.40 15.97 35.81
CA GLY A 153 -3.29 15.38 34.82
C GLY A 153 -3.33 13.86 34.89
N VAL A 154 -4.15 13.26 34.04
CA VAL A 154 -4.27 11.80 33.91
C VAL A 154 -3.38 11.34 32.75
N ASP A 155 -2.65 10.25 32.95
CA ASP A 155 -1.86 9.67 31.86
C ASP A 155 -2.72 8.89 30.85
N PHE A 156 -2.26 8.82 29.58
CA PHE A 156 -2.89 8.09 28.48
C PHE A 156 -2.03 6.94 27.98
N PHE A 157 -1.21 6.35 28.84
CA PHE A 157 -0.34 5.24 28.43
C PHE A 157 -1.11 4.00 27.98
N TRP A 158 -2.23 3.70 28.61
CA TRP A 158 -3.10 2.59 28.22
C TRP A 158 -3.73 2.82 26.83
N GLU A 159 -4.14 4.04 26.54
CA GLU A 159 -4.71 4.43 25.24
C GLU A 159 -3.64 4.36 24.14
N LEU A 160 -2.45 4.89 24.40
CA LEU A 160 -1.28 4.78 23.52
C LEU A 160 -0.97 3.31 23.17
N ALA A 161 -0.91 2.43 24.17
CA ALA A 161 -0.55 1.03 23.97
C ALA A 161 -1.62 0.27 23.19
N THR A 162 -2.90 0.49 23.51
CA THR A 162 -4.03 -0.12 22.81
C THR A 162 -4.15 0.40 21.37
N LEU A 163 -3.96 1.70 21.15
CA LEU A 163 -3.98 2.30 19.82
C LEU A 163 -2.88 1.68 18.93
N ILE A 164 -1.65 1.58 19.41
CA ILE A 164 -0.55 0.97 18.66
C ILE A 164 -0.85 -0.51 18.36
N ALA A 165 -1.38 -1.28 19.32
CA ALA A 165 -1.72 -2.68 19.13
C ALA A 165 -2.82 -2.85 18.05
N ILE A 166 -3.89 -2.06 18.11
CA ILE A 166 -4.99 -2.08 17.13
C ILE A 166 -4.48 -1.70 15.74
N MET A 167 -3.65 -0.67 15.65
CA MET A 167 -3.12 -0.23 14.35
C MET A 167 -2.15 -1.25 13.75
N LEU A 168 -1.34 -1.94 14.55
CA LEU A 168 -0.47 -3.01 14.07
C LEU A 168 -1.27 -4.19 13.52
N VAL A 169 -2.34 -4.63 14.20
CA VAL A 169 -3.18 -5.71 13.68
C VAL A 169 -3.96 -5.28 12.43
N GLY A 170 -4.45 -4.03 12.40
CA GLY A 170 -5.13 -3.47 11.23
C GLY A 170 -4.24 -3.52 9.99
N HIS A 171 -3.01 -3.01 10.08
CA HIS A 171 -2.04 -3.06 8.99
C HIS A 171 -1.62 -4.49 8.61
N TRP A 172 -1.48 -5.37 9.58
CA TRP A 172 -1.20 -6.78 9.29
C TRP A 172 -2.31 -7.43 8.47
N ILE A 173 -3.59 -7.21 8.83
CA ILE A 173 -4.75 -7.73 8.10
C ILE A 173 -4.84 -7.11 6.71
N GLU A 174 -4.66 -5.79 6.60
CA GLU A 174 -4.67 -5.05 5.34
C GLU A 174 -3.64 -5.60 4.36
N MET A 175 -2.38 -5.70 4.77
CA MET A 175 -1.31 -6.22 3.92
C MET A 175 -1.53 -7.67 3.51
N LYS A 176 -2.08 -8.50 4.41
CA LYS A 176 -2.44 -9.88 4.10
C LYS A 176 -3.55 -9.96 3.03
N SER A 177 -4.53 -9.07 3.11
CA SER A 177 -5.65 -9.00 2.15
C SER A 177 -5.18 -8.53 0.77
N VAL A 178 -4.34 -7.50 0.72
CA VAL A 178 -3.74 -6.99 -0.53
C VAL A 178 -2.90 -8.07 -1.21
N LEU A 179 -2.08 -8.80 -0.45
CA LEU A 179 -1.27 -9.89 -1.00
C LEU A 179 -2.13 -11.04 -1.54
N GLY A 180 -3.24 -11.35 -0.86
CA GLY A 180 -4.21 -12.36 -1.32
C GLY A 180 -4.86 -11.99 -2.65
N ALA A 181 -5.30 -10.75 -2.80
CA ALA A 181 -5.89 -10.24 -4.04
C ALA A 181 -4.87 -10.25 -5.21
N SER A 182 -3.64 -9.81 -4.97
CA SER A 182 -2.58 -9.84 -5.98
C SER A 182 -2.27 -11.26 -6.45
N LYS A 183 -2.26 -12.24 -5.54
CA LYS A 183 -2.03 -13.65 -5.89
C LYS A 183 -3.18 -14.22 -6.74
N ALA A 184 -4.44 -13.88 -6.43
CA ALA A 184 -5.58 -14.31 -7.23
C ALA A 184 -5.50 -13.76 -8.66
N LEU A 185 -5.13 -12.48 -8.83
CA LEU A 185 -4.92 -11.88 -10.14
C LEU A 185 -3.79 -12.56 -10.92
N GLN A 186 -2.66 -12.85 -10.26
CA GLN A 186 -1.55 -13.60 -10.89
C GLN A 186 -1.97 -14.99 -11.37
N LEU A 187 -2.79 -15.71 -10.58
CA LEU A 187 -3.32 -17.01 -10.99
C LEU A 187 -4.19 -16.88 -12.24
N LEU A 188 -5.02 -15.86 -12.36
CA LEU A 188 -5.81 -15.61 -13.55
C LEU A 188 -4.92 -15.34 -14.78
N VAL A 189 -3.90 -14.49 -14.64
CA VAL A 189 -2.94 -14.22 -15.72
C VAL A 189 -2.17 -15.50 -16.11
N SER A 190 -1.75 -16.32 -15.13
CA SER A 190 -1.05 -17.59 -15.42
C SER A 190 -1.94 -18.66 -16.08
N MET A 191 -3.26 -18.47 -16.02
CA MET A 191 -4.21 -19.33 -16.74
C MET A 191 -4.37 -18.95 -18.23
N MET A 192 -3.91 -17.76 -18.65
CA MET A 192 -3.91 -17.40 -20.06
C MET A 192 -2.83 -18.17 -20.81
N PRO A 193 -3.10 -18.65 -22.02
CA PRO A 193 -2.08 -19.30 -22.85
C PRO A 193 -0.98 -18.28 -23.19
N ALA A 194 0.25 -18.74 -23.20
CA ALA A 194 1.41 -17.90 -23.54
C ALA A 194 1.60 -17.74 -25.04
N GLU A 195 1.07 -18.68 -25.83
CA GLU A 195 1.25 -18.78 -27.26
C GLU A 195 -0.10 -18.94 -27.96
N ALA A 196 -0.16 -18.53 -29.23
CA ALA A 196 -1.30 -18.71 -30.12
C ALA A 196 -0.83 -19.36 -31.42
N HIS A 197 -1.64 -20.26 -31.98
CA HIS A 197 -1.39 -20.93 -33.26
C HIS A 197 -1.99 -20.08 -34.40
N ARG A 198 -1.22 -19.14 -34.94
CA ARG A 198 -1.68 -18.29 -36.06
C ARG A 198 -1.68 -19.06 -37.38
N VAL A 199 -2.78 -18.99 -38.13
CA VAL A 199 -2.90 -19.58 -39.45
C VAL A 199 -2.50 -18.54 -40.51
N LYS A 200 -1.45 -18.87 -41.31
CA LYS A 200 -0.95 -18.03 -42.38
C LYS A 200 -0.94 -18.82 -43.70
N GLY A 201 -2.03 -18.71 -44.47
CA GLY A 201 -2.25 -19.56 -45.63
C GLY A 201 -2.40 -21.01 -45.24
N ASP A 202 -1.56 -21.89 -45.74
CA ASP A 202 -1.58 -23.34 -45.46
C ASP A 202 -0.64 -23.75 -44.28
N THR A 203 -0.01 -22.78 -43.60
CA THR A 203 0.93 -23.05 -42.50
C THR A 203 0.38 -22.49 -41.16
N ILE A 204 0.70 -23.23 -40.08
CA ILE A 204 0.41 -22.82 -38.72
C ILE A 204 1.72 -22.40 -38.07
N GLU A 205 1.73 -21.18 -37.53
CA GLU A 205 2.88 -20.58 -36.87
C GLU A 205 2.55 -20.37 -35.40
N ASP A 206 3.40 -20.87 -34.48
CA ASP A 206 3.27 -20.64 -33.05
C ASP A 206 3.90 -19.29 -32.73
N ILE A 207 3.06 -18.35 -32.27
CA ILE A 207 3.50 -17.00 -31.92
C ILE A 207 3.19 -16.68 -30.44
N PRO A 208 4.01 -15.87 -29.79
CA PRO A 208 3.67 -15.29 -28.49
C PRO A 208 2.32 -14.55 -28.56
N LEU A 209 1.52 -14.64 -27.50
CA LEU A 209 0.23 -13.96 -27.45
C LEU A 209 0.36 -12.43 -27.66
N GLU A 210 1.50 -11.85 -27.29
CA GLU A 210 1.81 -10.42 -27.46
C GLU A 210 1.93 -10.00 -28.93
N ASP A 211 2.24 -10.93 -29.81
CA ASP A 211 2.39 -10.71 -31.26
C ASP A 211 1.09 -10.95 -32.06
N LEU A 212 0.02 -11.35 -31.37
CA LEU A 212 -1.29 -11.58 -32.00
C LEU A 212 -1.95 -10.23 -32.31
N LEU A 213 -2.30 -10.04 -33.58
CA LEU A 213 -2.91 -8.81 -34.07
C LEU A 213 -4.41 -8.99 -34.31
N LYS A 214 -5.12 -7.87 -34.36
CA LYS A 214 -6.53 -7.85 -34.77
C LYS A 214 -6.66 -8.39 -36.19
N ASP A 215 -7.68 -9.22 -36.41
CA ASP A 215 -8.00 -9.89 -37.70
C ASP A 215 -7.06 -11.08 -38.04
N ASP A 216 -6.14 -11.48 -37.13
CA ASP A 216 -5.42 -12.73 -37.29
C ASP A 216 -6.39 -13.93 -37.13
N VAL A 217 -6.21 -14.95 -37.96
CA VAL A 217 -6.92 -16.24 -37.84
C VAL A 217 -6.05 -17.18 -36.99
N ILE A 218 -6.63 -17.75 -35.94
CA ILE A 218 -5.95 -18.69 -35.04
C ILE A 218 -6.61 -20.05 -35.05
N LEU A 219 -5.82 -21.10 -34.88
CA LEU A 219 -6.29 -22.45 -34.66
C LEU A 219 -6.30 -22.75 -33.15
N VAL A 220 -7.45 -23.18 -32.65
CA VAL A 220 -7.58 -23.68 -31.27
C VAL A 220 -7.82 -25.18 -31.32
N LYS A 221 -6.90 -25.96 -30.80
CA LYS A 221 -6.98 -27.44 -30.78
C LYS A 221 -7.86 -27.91 -29.64
N PRO A 222 -8.45 -29.13 -29.73
CA PRO A 222 -9.22 -29.71 -28.64
C PRO A 222 -8.43 -29.75 -27.33
N GLY A 223 -8.99 -29.18 -26.25
CA GLY A 223 -8.34 -29.08 -24.95
C GLY A 223 -7.47 -27.85 -24.73
N GLU A 224 -7.24 -27.05 -25.75
CA GLU A 224 -6.55 -25.76 -25.63
C GLU A 224 -7.51 -24.64 -25.18
N LYS A 225 -6.94 -23.62 -24.56
CA LYS A 225 -7.68 -22.41 -24.19
C LYS A 225 -7.69 -21.43 -25.34
N VAL A 226 -8.81 -20.75 -25.56
CA VAL A 226 -8.92 -19.65 -26.51
C VAL A 226 -8.04 -18.49 -26.04
N PRO A 227 -7.03 -18.06 -26.82
CA PRO A 227 -6.03 -17.11 -26.38
C PRO A 227 -6.53 -15.64 -26.33
N ALA A 228 -7.53 -15.31 -27.14
CA ALA A 228 -8.10 -13.95 -27.20
C ALA A 228 -9.58 -14.01 -27.62
N ASP A 229 -10.29 -12.91 -27.40
CA ASP A 229 -11.67 -12.76 -27.88
C ASP A 229 -11.69 -12.78 -29.43
N GLY A 230 -12.65 -13.52 -30.01
CA GLY A 230 -12.73 -13.66 -31.46
C GLY A 230 -14.07 -14.18 -31.94
N ILE A 231 -14.17 -14.38 -33.24
CA ILE A 231 -15.34 -14.93 -33.93
C ILE A 231 -14.95 -16.28 -34.52
N ILE A 232 -15.79 -17.30 -34.33
CA ILE A 232 -15.56 -18.61 -34.94
C ILE A 232 -15.77 -18.49 -36.43
N VAL A 233 -14.74 -18.77 -37.21
CA VAL A 233 -14.76 -18.74 -38.68
C VAL A 233 -15.10 -20.14 -39.23
N ASP A 234 -14.54 -21.18 -38.61
CA ASP A 234 -14.78 -22.57 -38.99
C ASP A 234 -14.68 -23.49 -37.76
N GLY A 235 -15.37 -24.61 -37.78
CA GLY A 235 -15.38 -25.58 -36.72
C GLY A 235 -16.55 -25.46 -35.71
N SER A 236 -16.57 -26.34 -34.73
CA SER A 236 -17.55 -26.37 -33.63
C SER A 236 -16.90 -26.88 -32.34
N SER A 237 -17.35 -26.37 -31.21
CA SER A 237 -16.93 -26.81 -29.90
C SER A 237 -18.15 -27.12 -29.03
N TYR A 238 -17.98 -28.02 -28.06
CA TYR A 238 -18.98 -28.38 -27.06
C TYR A 238 -18.58 -27.82 -25.70
#